data_cfe167c531ff7c3310079f54f764a347
#
_entry.id   cfe167c531ff7c3310079f54f764a347
#
_cell.length_a   1.000
_cell.length_b   1.000
_cell.length_c   1.000
_cell.angle_alpha   90.00
_cell.angle_beta   90.00
_cell.angle_gamma   90.00
#
_symmetry.space_group_name_H-M   'P 1'
#
loop_
_entity.id
_entity.type
_entity.pdbx_description
1 polymer ?
#
loop_
_entity_poly.entity_id
_entity_poly.type
_entity_poly.pdbx_seq_one_letter_code
_entity_poly.pdbx_strand_id
1 'polypeptide(L)'
;MTIFLNDLPSKESVMENMQKMNSFGSRLTGTKGQNAYTAWLKDEIAKMGYDVVSKQYTFKKWEATDWSLTVDGQNIDVSSPFPYSGLTDEKGVTGKLVTVFNNPLDFQRARGKIAVCRIKNLSKISSKIAFNKRASVPENLEIEKSYRGPVSTSFVKTLLSFWAAKLSGMKGMICIWEDMSDAMVEGQVLNFILGYLGVPMLWVNETNGKKVLAAAKNKKTATLRLVGNIDDNAKTESFHAILKGTGNTNEAIIINTHTDGCNFSEENGGIGILPMMKYFKAHPTKRTLIFVFVTGHFRLPVFREGIMTSNQATGRWLAENKNLWNGKTYKAVAGVSVEHLGCTEWKDVNGVYTKTNDIDTELVYTGNKNLDKIYYEAIKDRKNVRTTTLRAHNTMHFGEGQPLSKKHIPEIALVTAPDYLCSVDPTGNEHMDKFNLDLMYEQIQTFINCVNLIDGKTRKEIGKSQGMSFGLGRLK
;
A
#
# COMPACT_ATOMS: atom_id res chain seq x y z
N MET A 1 -22.92 5.01 20.25
CA MET A 1 -23.68 5.90 19.35
C MET A 1 -24.12 5.05 18.19
N THR A 2 -25.41 4.96 17.92
CA THR A 2 -25.93 4.06 16.87
C THR A 2 -25.72 4.71 15.51
N ILE A 3 -25.16 3.96 14.54
CA ILE A 3 -25.12 4.40 13.14
C ILE A 3 -26.55 4.32 12.58
N PHE A 4 -26.98 5.36 11.88
CA PHE A 4 -28.24 5.35 11.16
C PHE A 4 -28.01 4.62 9.83
N LEU A 5 -28.19 3.29 9.83
CA LEU A 5 -27.88 2.43 8.67
C LEU A 5 -28.66 2.83 7.40
N ASN A 6 -29.86 3.38 7.56
CA ASN A 6 -30.68 3.83 6.42
C ASN A 6 -30.06 5.02 5.66
N ASP A 7 -29.10 5.73 6.27
CA ASP A 7 -28.43 6.87 5.65
C ASP A 7 -27.09 6.49 5.00
N LEU A 8 -26.70 5.22 5.12
CA LEU A 8 -25.57 4.68 4.36
C LEU A 8 -26.04 4.19 2.98
N PRO A 9 -25.21 4.35 1.94
CA PRO A 9 -25.42 3.64 0.68
C PRO A 9 -25.55 2.14 0.91
N SER A 10 -26.38 1.47 0.10
CA SER A 10 -26.52 0.02 0.21
C SER A 10 -25.22 -0.71 -0.16
N LYS A 11 -25.11 -1.98 0.23
CA LYS A 11 -23.98 -2.83 -0.16
C LYS A 11 -23.84 -2.93 -1.67
N GLU A 12 -24.98 -3.00 -2.38
CA GLU A 12 -25.04 -3.04 -3.84
C GLU A 12 -24.39 -1.80 -4.43
N SER A 13 -24.69 -0.61 -3.90
CA SER A 13 -24.05 0.65 -4.34
C SER A 13 -22.54 0.68 -4.07
N VAL A 14 -22.08 0.10 -2.97
CA VAL A 14 -20.64 -0.04 -2.69
C VAL A 14 -20.00 -0.99 -3.71
N MET A 15 -20.66 -2.12 -4.05
CA MET A 15 -20.16 -3.05 -5.07
C MET A 15 -20.11 -2.41 -6.46
N GLU A 16 -21.15 -1.64 -6.85
CA GLU A 16 -21.16 -0.89 -8.11
C GLU A 16 -19.97 0.07 -8.20
N ASN A 17 -19.67 0.78 -7.11
CA ASN A 17 -18.50 1.66 -7.04
C ASN A 17 -17.19 0.89 -7.14
N MET A 18 -17.07 -0.30 -6.52
CA MET A 18 -15.91 -1.18 -6.67
C MET A 18 -15.73 -1.63 -8.11
N GLN A 19 -16.81 -2.08 -8.76
CA GLN A 19 -16.78 -2.47 -10.18
C GLN A 19 -16.41 -1.28 -11.07
N LYS A 20 -16.93 -0.09 -10.77
CA LYS A 20 -16.57 1.14 -11.48
C LYS A 20 -15.07 1.47 -11.34
N MET A 21 -14.52 1.40 -10.14
CA MET A 21 -13.09 1.57 -9.90
C MET A 21 -12.28 0.58 -10.75
N ASN A 22 -12.60 -0.71 -10.68
CA ASN A 22 -11.90 -1.74 -11.42
C ASN A 22 -11.99 -1.55 -12.94
N SER A 23 -13.10 -0.99 -13.45
CA SER A 23 -13.29 -0.74 -14.89
C SER A 23 -12.31 0.26 -15.50
N PHE A 24 -11.60 1.04 -14.68
CA PHE A 24 -10.58 1.97 -15.17
C PHE A 24 -9.25 1.28 -15.55
N GLY A 25 -9.08 -0.01 -15.22
CA GLY A 25 -7.87 -0.78 -15.46
C GLY A 25 -6.73 -0.37 -14.53
N SER A 26 -5.48 -0.50 -14.97
CA SER A 26 -4.31 -0.20 -14.14
C SER A 26 -4.37 1.22 -13.56
N ARG A 27 -4.29 1.32 -12.24
CA ARG A 27 -4.33 2.58 -11.49
C ARG A 27 -2.99 2.92 -10.82
N LEU A 28 -1.89 2.36 -11.33
CA LEU A 28 -0.54 2.79 -10.90
C LEU A 28 -0.35 4.28 -11.15
N THR A 29 0.49 4.93 -10.34
CA THR A 29 0.65 6.40 -10.32
C THR A 29 0.81 7.01 -11.71
N GLY A 30 -0.09 7.91 -12.08
CA GLY A 30 -0.07 8.67 -13.33
C GLY A 30 -0.47 7.89 -14.58
N THR A 31 -1.03 6.68 -14.46
CA THR A 31 -1.65 5.97 -15.58
C THR A 31 -2.97 6.64 -15.99
N LYS A 32 -3.44 6.31 -17.19
CA LYS A 32 -4.77 6.77 -17.65
C LYS A 32 -5.87 6.29 -16.69
N GLY A 33 -5.77 5.04 -16.20
CA GLY A 33 -6.74 4.48 -15.27
C GLY A 33 -6.76 5.21 -13.93
N GLN A 34 -5.60 5.50 -13.33
CA GLN A 34 -5.54 6.26 -12.08
C GLN A 34 -6.10 7.67 -12.23
N ASN A 35 -5.75 8.38 -13.31
CA ASN A 35 -6.28 9.72 -13.55
C ASN A 35 -7.80 9.70 -13.79
N ALA A 36 -8.33 8.70 -14.49
CA ALA A 36 -9.77 8.52 -14.69
C ALA A 36 -10.51 8.20 -13.39
N TYR A 37 -9.95 7.32 -12.56
CA TYR A 37 -10.47 7.01 -11.23
C TYR A 37 -10.50 8.24 -10.32
N THR A 38 -9.41 9.00 -10.28
CA THR A 38 -9.32 10.25 -9.51
C THR A 38 -10.35 11.28 -9.99
N ALA A 39 -10.52 11.45 -11.30
CA ALA A 39 -11.51 12.35 -11.87
C ALA A 39 -12.94 11.92 -11.49
N TRP A 40 -13.24 10.63 -11.58
CA TRP A 40 -14.53 10.07 -11.18
C TRP A 40 -14.81 10.26 -9.68
N LEU A 41 -13.83 10.00 -8.80
CA LEU A 41 -13.99 10.26 -7.35
C LEU A 41 -14.33 11.73 -7.08
N LYS A 42 -13.64 12.67 -7.70
CA LYS A 42 -13.91 14.11 -7.55
C LYS A 42 -15.33 14.47 -8.01
N ASP A 43 -15.77 13.89 -9.12
CA ASP A 43 -17.10 14.11 -9.65
C ASP A 43 -18.19 13.60 -8.70
N GLU A 44 -18.04 12.38 -8.17
CA GLU A 44 -18.98 11.82 -7.16
C GLU A 44 -19.02 12.69 -5.88
N ILE A 45 -17.87 13.17 -5.43
CA ILE A 45 -17.76 14.04 -4.25
C ILE A 45 -18.43 15.41 -4.51
N ALA A 46 -18.22 15.97 -5.71
CA ALA A 46 -18.86 17.22 -6.10
C ALA A 46 -20.39 17.09 -6.22
N LYS A 47 -20.91 15.96 -6.76
CA LYS A 47 -22.35 15.64 -6.80
C LYS A 47 -22.99 15.59 -5.41
N MET A 48 -22.21 15.22 -4.39
CA MET A 48 -22.66 15.29 -2.98
C MET A 48 -22.66 16.71 -2.41
N GLY A 49 -22.24 17.74 -3.21
CA GLY A 49 -22.21 19.14 -2.81
C GLY A 49 -21.00 19.50 -1.94
N TYR A 50 -19.87 18.84 -2.16
CA TYR A 50 -18.58 19.26 -1.58
C TYR A 50 -17.78 20.08 -2.57
N ASP A 51 -17.07 21.10 -2.05
CA ASP A 51 -16.05 21.81 -2.82
C ASP A 51 -14.75 20.98 -2.81
N VAL A 52 -14.27 20.62 -3.99
CA VAL A 52 -13.06 19.80 -4.17
C VAL A 52 -11.88 20.69 -4.51
N VAL A 53 -10.85 20.66 -3.70
CA VAL A 53 -9.60 21.40 -3.93
C VAL A 53 -8.52 20.42 -4.38
N SER A 54 -8.03 20.61 -5.60
CA SER A 54 -7.03 19.73 -6.23
C SER A 54 -5.67 20.41 -6.38
N LYS A 55 -4.62 19.60 -6.32
CA LYS A 55 -3.27 19.97 -6.71
C LYS A 55 -2.70 18.95 -7.68
N GLN A 56 -2.38 19.41 -8.88
CA GLN A 56 -1.75 18.60 -9.92
C GLN A 56 -0.23 18.57 -9.73
N TYR A 57 0.37 17.42 -10.07
CA TYR A 57 1.81 17.19 -10.08
C TYR A 57 2.25 16.71 -11.46
N THR A 58 3.45 17.10 -11.86
CA THR A 58 4.15 16.54 -13.02
C THR A 58 5.34 15.74 -12.52
N PHE A 59 5.54 14.55 -13.06
CA PHE A 59 6.61 13.66 -12.63
C PHE A 59 7.06 12.73 -13.76
N LYS A 60 8.21 12.11 -13.57
CA LYS A 60 8.72 11.07 -14.46
C LYS A 60 8.01 9.75 -14.17
N LYS A 61 7.19 9.27 -15.11
CA LYS A 61 6.52 7.98 -15.07
C LYS A 61 7.34 6.93 -15.83
N TRP A 62 7.42 5.75 -15.27
CA TRP A 62 7.93 4.53 -15.90
C TRP A 62 6.78 3.55 -16.04
N GLU A 63 6.68 2.89 -17.18
CA GLU A 63 5.63 1.93 -17.45
C GLU A 63 6.19 0.82 -18.35
N ALA A 64 6.20 -0.42 -17.86
CA ALA A 64 6.52 -1.59 -18.68
C ALA A 64 5.30 -1.95 -19.54
N THR A 65 5.52 -2.24 -20.81
CA THR A 65 4.46 -2.60 -21.76
C THR A 65 4.61 -4.03 -22.29
N ASP A 66 5.84 -4.55 -22.32
CA ASP A 66 6.11 -5.90 -22.79
C ASP A 66 7.43 -6.42 -22.24
N TRP A 67 7.50 -7.72 -21.94
CA TRP A 67 8.68 -8.34 -21.37
C TRP A 67 8.79 -9.84 -21.72
N SER A 68 10.03 -10.31 -21.81
CA SER A 68 10.31 -11.73 -21.99
C SER A 68 11.70 -12.10 -21.47
N LEU A 69 11.88 -13.38 -21.21
CA LEU A 69 13.14 -13.96 -20.79
C LEU A 69 13.40 -15.23 -21.61
N THR A 70 14.52 -15.28 -22.32
CA THR A 70 15.00 -16.48 -23.00
C THR A 70 16.31 -16.92 -22.39
N VAL A 71 16.44 -18.18 -22.03
CA VAL A 71 17.65 -18.75 -21.42
C VAL A 71 18.08 -19.97 -22.22
N ASP A 72 19.31 -19.96 -22.78
CA ASP A 72 19.85 -21.02 -23.60
C ASP A 72 18.90 -21.44 -24.79
N GLY A 73 18.22 -20.43 -25.37
CA GLY A 73 17.24 -20.63 -26.46
C GLY A 73 15.83 -21.04 -26.00
N GLN A 74 15.59 -21.24 -24.72
CA GLN A 74 14.28 -21.63 -24.18
C GLN A 74 13.58 -20.43 -23.54
N ASN A 75 12.29 -20.26 -23.78
CA ASN A 75 11.48 -19.26 -23.10
C ASN A 75 11.28 -19.64 -21.63
N ILE A 76 11.39 -18.66 -20.75
CA ILE A 76 11.17 -18.76 -19.31
C ILE A 76 10.04 -17.79 -18.94
N ASP A 77 9.00 -18.29 -18.30
CA ASP A 77 7.91 -17.44 -17.84
C ASP A 77 8.39 -16.47 -16.77
N VAL A 78 7.98 -15.22 -16.92
CA VAL A 78 8.33 -14.10 -16.07
C VAL A 78 7.12 -13.76 -15.22
N SER A 79 7.28 -13.75 -13.89
CA SER A 79 6.18 -13.40 -12.96
C SER A 79 5.78 -11.94 -13.08
N SER A 80 6.74 -11.04 -13.23
CA SER A 80 6.49 -9.61 -13.44
C SER A 80 7.77 -8.84 -13.81
N PRO A 81 7.66 -7.64 -14.41
CA PRO A 81 8.76 -6.69 -14.48
C PRO A 81 9.08 -6.13 -13.10
N PHE A 82 10.35 -5.87 -12.82
CA PHE A 82 10.74 -5.16 -11.60
C PHE A 82 10.46 -3.65 -11.77
N PRO A 83 9.63 -3.02 -10.91
CA PRO A 83 9.22 -1.64 -11.10
C PRO A 83 10.40 -0.66 -11.09
N TYR A 84 10.35 0.34 -11.95
CA TYR A 84 11.36 1.41 -12.06
C TYR A 84 12.78 0.92 -12.34
N SER A 85 12.92 -0.29 -12.85
CA SER A 85 14.17 -0.82 -13.39
C SER A 85 14.50 -0.19 -14.75
N GLY A 86 15.63 -0.53 -15.36
CA GLY A 86 15.96 -0.09 -16.71
C GLY A 86 15.02 -0.70 -17.75
N LEU A 87 14.86 -0.03 -18.88
CA LEU A 87 14.19 -0.57 -20.06
C LEU A 87 15.21 -1.02 -21.10
N THR A 88 14.81 -1.91 -21.98
CA THR A 88 15.57 -2.35 -23.15
C THR A 88 14.87 -1.88 -24.43
N ASP A 89 15.57 -1.98 -25.56
CA ASP A 89 14.91 -1.99 -26.86
C ASP A 89 14.18 -3.34 -27.13
N GLU A 90 13.57 -3.48 -28.30
CA GLU A 90 12.84 -4.68 -28.73
C GLU A 90 13.74 -5.95 -28.82
N LYS A 91 15.05 -5.79 -28.98
CA LYS A 91 16.00 -6.90 -29.03
C LYS A 91 16.37 -7.41 -27.65
N GLY A 92 16.17 -6.58 -26.60
CA GLY A 92 16.58 -6.89 -25.25
C GLY A 92 18.09 -6.83 -25.05
N VAL A 93 18.54 -7.26 -23.87
CA VAL A 93 19.96 -7.37 -23.52
C VAL A 93 20.38 -8.82 -23.40
N THR A 94 21.46 -9.19 -24.09
CA THR A 94 21.99 -10.55 -24.08
C THR A 94 23.31 -10.60 -23.30
N GLY A 95 23.45 -11.61 -22.46
CA GLY A 95 24.67 -11.79 -21.64
C GLY A 95 24.76 -13.18 -21.03
N LYS A 96 26.00 -13.57 -20.64
CA LYS A 96 26.20 -14.78 -19.84
C LYS A 96 25.57 -14.60 -18.46
N LEU A 97 24.93 -15.64 -17.96
CA LEU A 97 24.38 -15.67 -16.61
C LEU A 97 25.48 -15.81 -15.55
N VAL A 98 25.31 -15.12 -14.44
CA VAL A 98 26.15 -15.26 -13.26
C VAL A 98 25.30 -15.15 -11.99
N THR A 99 25.38 -16.13 -11.11
CA THR A 99 24.72 -16.08 -9.80
C THR A 99 25.46 -15.08 -8.91
N VAL A 100 24.71 -14.21 -8.26
CA VAL A 100 25.19 -13.22 -7.30
C VAL A 100 24.40 -13.33 -5.99
N PHE A 101 25.08 -13.01 -4.89
CA PHE A 101 24.40 -12.80 -3.62
C PHE A 101 23.76 -11.41 -3.58
N ASN A 102 22.74 -11.28 -2.79
CA ASN A 102 22.03 -10.02 -2.63
C ASN A 102 22.83 -9.04 -1.76
N ASN A 103 23.94 -8.53 -2.30
CA ASN A 103 24.73 -7.47 -1.68
C ASN A 103 25.48 -6.64 -2.74
N PRO A 104 25.80 -5.36 -2.44
CA PRO A 104 26.42 -4.44 -3.40
C PRO A 104 27.78 -4.88 -3.94
N LEU A 105 28.59 -5.56 -3.13
CA LEU A 105 29.93 -6.00 -3.54
C LEU A 105 29.84 -7.14 -4.54
N ASP A 106 28.94 -8.10 -4.31
CA ASP A 106 28.81 -9.26 -5.19
C ASP A 106 28.20 -8.88 -6.56
N PHE A 107 27.42 -7.81 -6.61
CA PHE A 107 26.88 -7.29 -7.88
C PHE A 107 27.96 -6.88 -8.88
N GLN A 108 29.16 -6.51 -8.44
CA GLN A 108 30.29 -6.18 -9.32
C GLN A 108 30.74 -7.39 -10.16
N ARG A 109 30.51 -8.63 -9.71
CA ARG A 109 30.82 -9.87 -10.45
C ARG A 109 29.99 -10.02 -11.73
N ALA A 110 28.86 -9.31 -11.80
CA ALA A 110 27.95 -9.32 -12.92
C ALA A 110 28.29 -8.28 -14.00
N ARG A 111 29.39 -7.53 -13.88
CA ARG A 111 29.78 -6.53 -14.89
C ARG A 111 29.81 -7.15 -16.30
N GLY A 112 29.06 -6.54 -17.24
CA GLY A 112 28.89 -7.01 -18.61
C GLY A 112 28.10 -8.32 -18.79
N LYS A 113 27.46 -8.82 -17.73
CA LYS A 113 26.68 -10.06 -17.69
C LYS A 113 25.25 -9.80 -17.19
N ILE A 114 24.43 -10.85 -17.18
CA ILE A 114 23.11 -10.84 -16.52
C ILE A 114 23.23 -11.51 -15.16
N ALA A 115 22.92 -10.78 -14.10
CA ALA A 115 22.94 -11.28 -12.75
C ALA A 115 21.71 -12.19 -12.49
N VAL A 116 21.89 -13.23 -11.69
CA VAL A 116 20.82 -14.06 -11.14
C VAL A 116 20.88 -13.97 -9.62
N CYS A 117 19.87 -13.33 -9.04
CA CYS A 117 19.81 -13.03 -7.61
C CYS A 117 18.63 -13.75 -6.96
N ARG A 118 18.89 -14.51 -5.90
CA ARG A 118 17.86 -15.25 -5.15
C ARG A 118 17.32 -14.38 -4.02
N ILE A 119 16.02 -14.21 -3.96
CA ILE A 119 15.30 -13.44 -2.94
C ILE A 119 14.43 -14.40 -2.13
N LYS A 120 15.08 -14.99 -1.12
CA LYS A 120 14.45 -15.96 -0.24
C LYS A 120 13.44 -15.28 0.69
N ASN A 121 12.25 -15.89 0.84
CA ASN A 121 11.23 -15.44 1.77
C ASN A 121 11.81 -15.19 3.17
N LEU A 122 11.27 -14.19 3.86
CA LEU A 122 11.69 -13.91 5.23
C LEU A 122 11.38 -15.12 6.12
N SER A 123 12.31 -15.44 6.99
CA SER A 123 12.05 -16.36 8.06
C SER A 123 11.14 -15.80 9.13
N LYS A 124 10.83 -15.76 10.13
CA LYS A 124 9.93 -15.06 11.06
C LYS A 124 10.39 -13.62 11.28
N ILE A 125 9.48 -12.66 11.13
CA ILE A 125 9.66 -11.33 11.69
C ILE A 125 9.00 -11.35 13.06
N SER A 126 9.77 -11.10 14.13
CA SER A 126 9.20 -10.99 15.46
C SER A 126 8.23 -9.81 15.53
N SER A 127 6.96 -10.09 15.78
CA SER A 127 5.93 -9.07 15.97
C SER A 127 6.27 -8.08 17.09
N LYS A 128 7.03 -8.52 18.10
CA LYS A 128 7.51 -7.68 19.19
C LYS A 128 8.55 -6.64 18.74
N ILE A 129 9.33 -6.96 17.71
CA ILE A 129 10.39 -6.07 17.20
C ILE A 129 9.85 -5.18 16.08
N ALA A 130 9.16 -5.78 15.10
CA ALA A 130 8.67 -5.08 13.92
C ALA A 130 7.39 -4.28 14.19
N PHE A 131 6.49 -4.83 14.98
CA PHE A 131 5.15 -4.31 15.19
C PHE A 131 4.83 -4.30 16.66
N ASN A 132 4.95 -3.17 17.31
CA ASN A 132 4.60 -3.00 18.72
C ASN A 132 3.09 -3.30 18.94
N LYS A 133 2.76 -4.57 19.02
CA LYS A 133 1.38 -5.06 19.25
C LYS A 133 0.86 -4.51 20.57
N ARG A 134 -0.36 -3.96 20.56
CA ARG A 134 -1.10 -3.55 21.76
C ARG A 134 -2.04 -4.66 22.22
N ALA A 135 -2.97 -5.03 21.37
CA ALA A 135 -3.97 -6.04 21.63
C ALA A 135 -4.42 -6.70 20.32
N SER A 136 -5.19 -7.77 20.40
CA SER A 136 -5.81 -8.39 19.22
C SER A 136 -7.15 -9.01 19.54
N VAL A 137 -7.98 -9.18 18.52
CA VAL A 137 -9.24 -9.94 18.54
C VAL A 137 -9.21 -10.88 17.35
N PRO A 138 -9.26 -12.20 17.56
CA PRO A 138 -9.18 -12.88 18.87
C PRO A 138 -7.85 -12.65 19.58
N GLU A 139 -7.83 -12.79 20.91
CA GLU A 139 -6.68 -12.43 21.77
C GLU A 139 -5.40 -13.22 21.41
N ASN A 140 -5.55 -14.46 20.96
CA ASN A 140 -4.45 -15.35 20.57
C ASN A 140 -3.99 -15.17 19.11
N LEU A 141 -4.45 -14.13 18.41
CA LEU A 141 -4.07 -13.89 17.03
C LEU A 141 -2.56 -13.65 16.89
N GLU A 142 -1.92 -14.50 16.09
CA GLU A 142 -0.50 -14.40 15.74
C GLU A 142 -0.30 -13.61 14.47
N ILE A 143 0.37 -12.46 14.55
CA ILE A 143 0.70 -11.64 13.38
C ILE A 143 2.02 -12.04 12.70
N GLU A 144 2.88 -12.80 13.37
CA GLU A 144 4.20 -13.17 12.83
C GLU A 144 4.13 -13.92 11.50
N LYS A 145 3.07 -14.72 11.30
CA LYS A 145 2.87 -15.47 10.05
C LYS A 145 2.32 -14.62 8.91
N SER A 146 1.67 -13.52 9.22
CA SER A 146 1.05 -12.61 8.24
C SER A 146 2.05 -11.69 7.55
N TYR A 147 3.32 -11.64 8.02
CA TYR A 147 4.36 -10.75 7.48
C TYR A 147 5.44 -11.46 6.68
N ARG A 148 5.28 -12.73 6.43
CA ARG A 148 6.05 -13.44 5.42
C ARG A 148 5.36 -13.26 4.08
N GLY A 149 6.10 -13.24 3.00
CA GLY A 149 5.50 -13.11 1.68
C GLY A 149 6.16 -12.03 0.84
N PRO A 150 5.64 -11.76 -0.36
CA PRO A 150 6.29 -10.89 -1.34
C PRO A 150 6.52 -9.47 -0.84
N VAL A 151 5.50 -8.85 -0.22
CA VAL A 151 5.55 -7.46 0.24
C VAL A 151 6.69 -7.26 1.24
N SER A 152 6.64 -7.97 2.38
CA SER A 152 7.65 -7.84 3.43
C SER A 152 9.04 -8.25 2.95
N THR A 153 9.12 -9.34 2.16
CA THR A 153 10.39 -9.86 1.65
C THR A 153 11.05 -8.87 0.70
N SER A 154 10.32 -8.29 -0.24
CA SER A 154 10.89 -7.33 -1.18
C SER A 154 11.41 -6.10 -0.46
N PHE A 155 10.64 -5.52 0.47
CA PHE A 155 11.07 -4.33 1.20
C PHE A 155 12.33 -4.58 2.02
N VAL A 156 12.39 -5.68 2.77
CA VAL A 156 13.56 -5.98 3.60
C VAL A 156 14.78 -6.37 2.77
N LYS A 157 14.59 -7.19 1.73
CA LYS A 157 15.71 -7.78 0.99
C LYS A 157 16.27 -6.90 -0.13
N THR A 158 15.47 -6.02 -0.73
CA THR A 158 15.95 -5.25 -1.89
C THR A 158 16.33 -3.80 -1.56
N LEU A 159 15.73 -3.21 -0.53
CA LEU A 159 15.87 -1.78 -0.23
C LEU A 159 17.33 -1.32 -0.03
N LEU A 160 18.14 -2.13 0.65
CA LEU A 160 19.51 -1.75 1.00
C LEU A 160 20.57 -2.07 -0.08
N SER A 161 20.25 -2.94 -1.03
CA SER A 161 21.24 -3.46 -1.97
C SER A 161 21.01 -3.08 -3.42
N PHE A 162 19.76 -3.07 -3.87
CA PHE A 162 19.42 -2.96 -5.31
C PHE A 162 19.80 -1.61 -5.94
N TRP A 163 19.85 -0.52 -5.16
CA TRP A 163 20.39 0.74 -5.67
C TRP A 163 21.82 0.61 -6.22
N ALA A 164 22.60 -0.33 -5.68
CA ALA A 164 23.96 -0.57 -6.14
C ALA A 164 24.05 -1.28 -7.49
N ALA A 165 22.96 -1.90 -7.96
CA ALA A 165 22.90 -2.52 -9.28
C ALA A 165 23.24 -1.51 -10.38
N LYS A 166 22.78 -0.25 -10.24
CA LYS A 166 23.08 0.84 -11.17
C LYS A 166 24.58 1.08 -11.38
N LEU A 167 25.41 0.84 -10.35
CA LEU A 167 26.85 1.09 -10.37
C LEU A 167 27.66 -0.14 -10.75
N SER A 168 27.04 -1.31 -10.87
CA SER A 168 27.73 -2.59 -11.12
C SER A 168 28.21 -2.76 -12.54
N GLY A 169 27.56 -2.09 -13.53
CA GLY A 169 27.80 -2.30 -14.95
C GLY A 169 27.23 -3.64 -15.47
N MET A 170 26.31 -4.28 -14.74
CA MET A 170 25.58 -5.45 -15.25
C MET A 170 24.66 -5.06 -16.40
N LYS A 171 24.38 -5.99 -17.30
CA LYS A 171 23.47 -5.80 -18.44
C LYS A 171 22.00 -5.93 -18.04
N GLY A 172 21.70 -6.74 -17.02
CA GLY A 172 20.36 -6.98 -16.48
C GLY A 172 20.42 -7.85 -15.24
N MET A 173 19.28 -8.01 -14.56
CA MET A 173 19.15 -8.87 -13.39
C MET A 173 17.87 -9.70 -13.45
N ILE A 174 17.98 -10.98 -13.13
CA ILE A 174 16.85 -11.89 -12.91
C ILE A 174 16.75 -12.09 -11.39
N CYS A 175 15.65 -11.67 -10.80
CA CYS A 175 15.36 -11.80 -9.39
C CYS A 175 14.44 -13.01 -9.19
N ILE A 176 14.86 -13.99 -8.42
CA ILE A 176 14.11 -15.23 -8.20
C ILE A 176 13.45 -15.17 -6.82
N TRP A 177 12.12 -15.27 -6.80
CA TRP A 177 11.40 -15.52 -5.56
C TRP A 177 11.66 -16.94 -5.07
N GLU A 178 11.96 -17.11 -3.78
CA GLU A 178 12.18 -18.44 -3.17
C GLU A 178 11.40 -18.61 -1.89
N ASP A 179 11.01 -19.85 -1.61
CA ASP A 179 10.18 -20.26 -0.48
C ASP A 179 8.79 -19.57 -0.50
N MET A 180 8.24 -19.35 -1.69
CA MET A 180 6.91 -18.81 -1.96
C MET A 180 6.33 -19.54 -3.16
N SER A 181 5.03 -19.86 -3.13
CA SER A 181 4.37 -20.51 -4.27
C SER A 181 4.35 -19.61 -5.48
N ASP A 182 4.36 -20.22 -6.67
CA ASP A 182 4.39 -19.49 -7.95
C ASP A 182 3.19 -18.54 -8.08
N ALA A 183 1.99 -18.97 -7.66
CA ALA A 183 0.78 -18.14 -7.71
C ALA A 183 0.80 -16.93 -6.74
N MET A 184 1.49 -17.04 -5.59
CA MET A 184 1.63 -15.94 -4.64
C MET A 184 2.47 -14.80 -5.21
N VAL A 185 3.45 -15.12 -6.05
CA VAL A 185 4.42 -14.13 -6.56
C VAL A 185 4.09 -13.63 -7.96
N GLU A 186 3.02 -14.13 -8.57
CA GLU A 186 2.59 -13.71 -9.89
C GLU A 186 2.09 -12.26 -9.88
N GLY A 187 2.49 -11.47 -10.88
CA GLY A 187 2.04 -10.09 -11.07
C GLY A 187 2.55 -9.07 -10.03
N GLN A 188 3.46 -9.44 -9.12
CA GLN A 188 3.92 -8.54 -8.05
C GLN A 188 4.64 -7.30 -8.59
N VAL A 189 4.12 -6.10 -8.29
CA VAL A 189 4.72 -4.79 -8.64
C VAL A 189 5.69 -4.28 -7.56
N LEU A 190 6.52 -5.16 -7.05
CA LEU A 190 7.47 -4.93 -5.97
C LEU A 190 8.92 -4.87 -6.50
N ASN A 191 9.82 -4.03 -5.99
CA ASN A 191 9.63 -3.05 -4.94
C ASN A 191 9.40 -1.63 -5.53
N PHE A 192 8.23 -1.06 -5.32
CA PHE A 192 7.85 0.25 -5.88
C PHE A 192 8.41 1.45 -5.10
N ILE A 193 9.00 1.25 -3.92
CA ILE A 193 9.60 2.35 -3.13
C ILE A 193 11.06 2.66 -3.51
N LEU A 194 11.64 1.90 -4.44
CA LEU A 194 12.96 2.20 -4.99
C LEU A 194 12.87 3.30 -6.05
N GLY A 195 13.94 4.07 -6.18
CA GLY A 195 14.10 5.01 -7.30
C GLY A 195 14.39 4.29 -8.62
N TYR A 196 14.65 5.05 -9.70
CA TYR A 196 15.07 4.46 -10.97
C TYR A 196 16.41 3.76 -10.84
N LEU A 197 16.42 2.46 -11.15
CA LEU A 197 17.60 1.62 -11.00
C LEU A 197 18.49 1.60 -12.25
N GLY A 198 17.92 1.90 -13.43
CA GLY A 198 18.68 2.03 -14.69
C GLY A 198 19.20 0.71 -15.28
N VAL A 199 19.00 -0.42 -14.61
CA VAL A 199 19.33 -1.77 -15.07
C VAL A 199 18.02 -2.53 -15.27
N PRO A 200 17.76 -3.16 -16.42
CA PRO A 200 16.53 -3.93 -16.62
C PRO A 200 16.50 -5.17 -15.71
N MET A 201 15.37 -5.35 -15.03
CA MET A 201 15.19 -6.41 -14.04
C MET A 201 13.84 -7.09 -14.19
N LEU A 202 13.80 -8.40 -14.01
CA LEU A 202 12.58 -9.23 -14.06
C LEU A 202 12.48 -10.07 -12.80
N TRP A 203 11.27 -10.24 -12.32
CA TRP A 203 10.92 -11.23 -11.31
C TRP A 203 10.55 -12.56 -11.97
N VAL A 204 11.04 -13.64 -11.38
CA VAL A 204 10.77 -15.03 -11.80
C VAL A 204 10.41 -15.83 -10.57
N ASN A 205 9.41 -16.70 -10.66
CA ASN A 205 9.01 -17.61 -9.59
C ASN A 205 10.07 -18.69 -9.33
N GLU A 206 9.89 -19.46 -8.25
CA GLU A 206 10.87 -20.49 -7.86
C GLU A 206 11.01 -21.61 -8.92
N THR A 207 9.92 -22.04 -9.50
CA THR A 207 9.90 -23.13 -10.51
C THR A 207 10.74 -22.76 -11.72
N ASN A 208 10.53 -21.61 -12.31
CA ASN A 208 11.31 -21.11 -13.43
C ASN A 208 12.71 -20.66 -13.01
N GLY A 209 12.85 -20.15 -11.78
CA GLY A 209 14.13 -19.78 -11.18
C GLY A 209 15.11 -20.95 -11.07
N LYS A 210 14.64 -22.17 -10.80
CA LYS A 210 15.48 -23.39 -10.80
C LYS A 210 16.10 -23.65 -12.17
N LYS A 211 15.36 -23.42 -13.27
CA LYS A 211 15.87 -23.53 -14.65
C LYS A 211 16.96 -22.49 -14.92
N VAL A 212 16.71 -21.23 -14.51
CA VAL A 212 17.67 -20.11 -14.65
C VAL A 212 18.95 -20.36 -13.86
N LEU A 213 18.86 -20.87 -12.61
CA LEU A 213 20.02 -21.20 -11.78
C LEU A 213 20.84 -22.34 -12.38
N ALA A 214 20.21 -23.39 -12.93
CA ALA A 214 20.90 -24.47 -13.60
C ALA A 214 21.68 -23.95 -14.85
N ALA A 215 21.07 -23.06 -15.63
CA ALA A 215 21.72 -22.43 -16.77
C ALA A 215 22.87 -21.50 -16.31
N ALA A 216 22.72 -20.75 -15.23
CA ALA A 216 23.77 -19.90 -14.65
C ALA A 216 24.99 -20.72 -14.20
N LYS A 217 24.77 -21.88 -13.52
CA LYS A 217 25.83 -22.82 -13.14
C LYS A 217 26.64 -23.29 -14.35
N ASN A 218 26.00 -23.48 -15.48
CA ASN A 218 26.60 -23.91 -16.75
C ASN A 218 27.08 -22.73 -17.61
N LYS A 219 27.10 -21.49 -17.06
CA LYS A 219 27.56 -20.26 -17.74
C LYS A 219 26.85 -20.00 -19.08
N LYS A 220 25.58 -20.41 -19.19
CA LYS A 220 24.74 -20.23 -20.38
C LYS A 220 24.41 -18.75 -20.58
N THR A 221 23.91 -18.42 -21.76
CA THR A 221 23.50 -17.07 -22.16
C THR A 221 22.00 -16.91 -21.98
N ALA A 222 21.59 -15.71 -21.55
CA ALA A 222 20.19 -15.32 -21.54
C ALA A 222 19.99 -14.02 -22.32
N THR A 223 18.78 -13.83 -22.82
CA THR A 223 18.28 -12.56 -23.36
C THR A 223 17.12 -12.11 -22.50
N LEU A 224 17.27 -10.96 -21.87
CA LEU A 224 16.26 -10.28 -21.05
C LEU A 224 15.72 -9.11 -21.87
N ARG A 225 14.43 -9.10 -22.11
CA ARG A 225 13.72 -8.02 -22.79
C ARG A 225 12.72 -7.39 -21.81
N LEU A 226 12.75 -6.07 -21.71
CA LEU A 226 11.83 -5.29 -20.91
C LEU A 226 11.57 -3.97 -21.64
N VAL A 227 10.53 -3.95 -22.43
CA VAL A 227 10.11 -2.80 -23.22
C VAL A 227 9.10 -1.98 -22.44
N GLY A 228 9.13 -0.69 -22.63
CA GLY A 228 8.22 0.20 -21.94
C GLY A 228 8.41 1.65 -22.34
N ASN A 229 7.76 2.52 -21.60
CA ASN A 229 7.80 3.94 -21.84
C ASN A 229 8.23 4.72 -20.59
N ILE A 230 8.98 5.78 -20.81
CA ILE A 230 9.30 6.78 -19.79
C ILE A 230 8.70 8.12 -20.26
N ASP A 231 7.73 8.62 -19.49
CA ASP A 231 7.10 9.91 -19.71
C ASP A 231 7.57 10.89 -18.63
N ASP A 232 8.41 11.83 -19.00
CA ASP A 232 8.95 12.86 -18.09
C ASP A 232 7.91 13.91 -17.70
N ASN A 233 6.76 13.95 -18.37
CA ASN A 233 5.70 14.93 -18.19
C ASN A 233 4.36 14.30 -17.74
N ALA A 234 4.39 13.09 -17.22
CA ALA A 234 3.19 12.43 -16.71
C ALA A 234 2.54 13.27 -15.61
N LYS A 235 1.23 13.26 -15.58
CA LYS A 235 0.45 14.05 -14.63
C LYS A 235 -0.34 13.15 -13.71
N THR A 236 -0.49 13.60 -12.47
CA THR A 236 -1.37 13.03 -11.46
C THR A 236 -1.79 14.10 -10.48
N GLU A 237 -2.74 13.85 -9.59
CA GLU A 237 -3.19 14.86 -8.63
C GLU A 237 -3.56 14.26 -7.27
N SER A 238 -3.37 15.07 -6.22
CA SER A 238 -4.00 14.88 -4.92
C SER A 238 -5.11 15.91 -4.75
N PHE A 239 -6.14 15.55 -4.01
CA PHE A 239 -7.24 16.47 -3.73
C PHE A 239 -7.78 16.29 -2.31
N HIS A 240 -8.53 17.26 -1.83
CA HIS A 240 -9.24 17.17 -0.57
C HIS A 240 -10.58 17.90 -0.65
N ALA A 241 -11.48 17.53 0.26
CA ALA A 241 -12.76 18.19 0.47
C ALA A 241 -12.98 18.41 1.98
N ILE A 242 -13.67 19.48 2.32
CA ILE A 242 -13.89 19.89 3.72
C ILE A 242 -15.39 19.91 4.03
N LEU A 243 -15.80 19.19 5.06
CA LEU A 243 -17.09 19.32 5.68
C LEU A 243 -16.96 20.12 6.98
N LYS A 244 -17.40 21.37 6.95
CA LYS A 244 -17.31 22.24 8.12
C LYS A 244 -18.17 21.68 9.26
N GLY A 245 -17.59 21.60 10.44
CA GLY A 245 -18.28 21.15 11.65
C GLY A 245 -19.34 22.14 12.13
N THR A 246 -20.30 21.66 12.91
CA THR A 246 -21.39 22.44 13.49
C THR A 246 -21.01 23.08 14.83
N GLY A 247 -19.92 22.62 15.46
CA GLY A 247 -19.47 23.15 16.74
C GLY A 247 -18.69 24.45 16.63
N ASN A 248 -18.69 25.22 17.69
CA ASN A 248 -17.87 26.44 17.79
C ASN A 248 -16.41 26.07 18.14
N THR A 249 -15.71 25.45 17.21
CA THR A 249 -14.32 25.00 17.40
C THR A 249 -13.55 25.06 16.08
N ASN A 250 -12.24 25.28 16.14
CA ASN A 250 -11.34 25.13 15.00
C ASN A 250 -10.71 23.72 14.93
N GLU A 251 -11.18 22.76 15.72
CA GLU A 251 -10.69 21.40 15.68
C GLU A 251 -11.17 20.66 14.45
N ALA A 252 -10.32 19.79 13.91
CA ALA A 252 -10.63 18.96 12.75
C ALA A 252 -10.18 17.50 12.95
N ILE A 253 -10.83 16.59 12.20
CA ILE A 253 -10.42 15.20 12.02
C ILE A 253 -10.04 15.04 10.56
N ILE A 254 -8.85 14.51 10.28
CA ILE A 254 -8.39 14.18 8.93
C ILE A 254 -8.80 12.74 8.61
N ILE A 255 -9.44 12.52 7.46
CA ILE A 255 -9.77 11.19 6.94
C ILE A 255 -9.03 11.07 5.62
N ASN A 256 -8.08 10.12 5.51
CA ASN A 256 -7.21 10.07 4.34
C ASN A 256 -7.06 8.67 3.75
N THR A 257 -6.73 8.65 2.46
CA THR A 257 -6.40 7.47 1.66
C THR A 257 -5.55 7.88 0.47
N HIS A 258 -5.02 6.90 -0.29
CA HIS A 258 -4.42 7.12 -1.60
C HIS A 258 -5.36 6.68 -2.73
N THR A 259 -5.04 7.07 -3.97
CA THR A 259 -5.87 6.83 -5.16
C THR A 259 -5.17 6.01 -6.24
N ASP A 260 -3.96 5.59 -5.99
CA ASP A 260 -3.15 4.79 -6.91
C ASP A 260 -2.84 3.42 -6.32
N GLY A 261 -3.00 2.37 -7.13
CA GLY A 261 -2.83 0.99 -6.75
C GLY A 261 -2.80 0.06 -7.95
N CYS A 262 -2.78 -1.22 -7.71
CA CYS A 262 -2.62 -2.24 -8.74
C CYS A 262 -3.76 -3.27 -8.83
N ASN A 263 -4.70 -3.27 -7.88
CA ASN A 263 -5.85 -4.18 -7.85
C ASN A 263 -6.95 -3.64 -6.94
N PHE A 264 -8.03 -4.42 -6.73
CA PHE A 264 -9.18 -3.97 -5.95
C PHE A 264 -8.85 -3.52 -4.52
N SER A 265 -7.85 -4.13 -3.88
CA SER A 265 -7.63 -3.94 -2.45
C SER A 265 -6.76 -2.73 -2.14
N GLU A 266 -5.83 -2.39 -3.01
CA GLU A 266 -4.78 -1.42 -2.71
C GLU A 266 -5.33 0.01 -2.60
N GLU A 267 -6.17 0.45 -3.56
CA GLU A 267 -6.67 1.82 -3.57
C GLU A 267 -8.17 1.98 -3.28
N ASN A 268 -8.81 0.94 -2.73
CA ASN A 268 -10.26 0.96 -2.47
C ASN A 268 -10.69 1.82 -1.27
N GLY A 269 -9.74 2.41 -0.56
CA GLY A 269 -10.05 3.36 0.52
C GLY A 269 -10.90 4.55 0.04
N GLY A 270 -10.71 5.00 -1.21
CA GLY A 270 -11.56 6.02 -1.83
C GLY A 270 -13.03 5.59 -1.91
N ILE A 271 -13.27 4.34 -2.29
CA ILE A 271 -14.63 3.75 -2.32
C ILE A 271 -15.22 3.66 -0.91
N GLY A 272 -14.38 3.36 0.10
CA GLY A 272 -14.81 3.33 1.51
C GLY A 272 -15.14 4.73 2.07
N ILE A 273 -14.47 5.76 1.62
CA ILE A 273 -14.69 7.14 2.08
C ILE A 273 -15.95 7.77 1.48
N LEU A 274 -16.35 7.43 0.23
CA LEU A 274 -17.58 7.99 -0.38
C LEU A 274 -18.83 7.79 0.49
N PRO A 275 -19.16 6.57 1.00
CA PRO A 275 -20.27 6.39 1.92
C PRO A 275 -20.12 7.14 3.25
N MET A 276 -18.89 7.28 3.76
CA MET A 276 -18.62 8.09 4.95
C MET A 276 -18.95 9.57 4.70
N MET A 277 -18.56 10.11 3.55
CA MET A 277 -18.87 11.49 3.15
C MET A 277 -20.36 11.73 3.05
N LYS A 278 -21.12 10.80 2.44
CA LYS A 278 -22.58 10.85 2.35
C LYS A 278 -23.22 10.84 3.75
N TYR A 279 -22.77 9.93 4.61
CA TYR A 279 -23.25 9.82 5.99
C TYR A 279 -23.04 11.11 6.79
N PHE A 280 -21.81 11.64 6.79
CA PHE A 280 -21.50 12.86 7.56
C PHE A 280 -22.15 14.13 6.97
N LYS A 281 -22.52 14.14 5.70
CA LYS A 281 -23.32 15.22 5.12
C LYS A 281 -24.73 15.26 5.75
N ALA A 282 -25.30 14.09 6.01
CA ALA A 282 -26.59 13.95 6.68
C ALA A 282 -26.47 14.10 8.22
N HIS A 283 -25.34 13.69 8.81
CA HIS A 283 -25.07 13.69 10.23
C HIS A 283 -23.77 14.46 10.56
N PRO A 284 -23.78 15.80 10.45
CA PRO A 284 -22.56 16.58 10.62
C PRO A 284 -21.99 16.45 12.04
N THR A 285 -20.67 16.31 12.12
CA THR A 285 -19.90 16.32 13.36
C THR A 285 -19.79 17.73 13.93
N LYS A 286 -19.44 17.83 15.21
CA LYS A 286 -19.08 19.12 15.83
C LYS A 286 -17.77 19.66 15.26
N ARG A 287 -16.81 18.76 15.01
CA ARG A 287 -15.52 19.07 14.38
C ARG A 287 -15.60 19.08 12.87
N THR A 288 -14.77 19.88 12.27
CA THR A 288 -14.58 19.86 10.81
C THR A 288 -13.96 18.51 10.37
N LEU A 289 -14.48 17.93 9.30
CA LEU A 289 -13.88 16.77 8.66
C LEU A 289 -13.14 17.19 7.40
N ILE A 290 -11.89 16.73 7.25
CA ILE A 290 -11.04 16.99 6.10
C ILE A 290 -10.78 15.64 5.42
N PHE A 291 -11.42 15.41 4.28
CA PHE A 291 -11.25 14.20 3.47
C PHE A 291 -10.12 14.41 2.49
N VAL A 292 -9.10 13.56 2.53
CA VAL A 292 -7.86 13.73 1.79
C VAL A 292 -7.59 12.51 0.93
N PHE A 293 -7.39 12.72 -0.36
CA PHE A 293 -7.10 11.70 -1.35
C PHE A 293 -5.76 12.02 -1.99
N VAL A 294 -4.74 11.24 -1.69
CA VAL A 294 -3.38 11.50 -2.18
C VAL A 294 -3.01 10.60 -3.35
N THR A 295 -2.10 11.07 -4.17
CA THR A 295 -1.47 10.31 -5.25
C THR A 295 -0.01 10.03 -4.93
N GLY A 296 0.57 9.00 -5.55
CA GLY A 296 1.99 8.73 -5.51
C GLY A 296 2.41 7.68 -4.48
N HIS A 297 1.47 6.91 -3.96
CA HIS A 297 1.77 5.77 -3.11
C HIS A 297 2.66 4.76 -3.84
N PHE A 298 2.36 4.46 -5.11
CA PHE A 298 3.21 3.62 -5.97
C PHE A 298 4.42 4.35 -6.58
N ARG A 299 4.65 5.62 -6.19
CA ARG A 299 5.81 6.42 -6.61
C ARG A 299 6.40 7.24 -5.45
N LEU A 300 6.51 6.63 -4.28
CA LEU A 300 6.96 7.28 -3.04
C LEU A 300 8.24 8.12 -3.15
N PRO A 301 9.31 7.70 -3.86
CA PRO A 301 10.51 8.53 -3.98
C PRO A 301 10.26 9.94 -4.51
N VAL A 302 9.18 10.15 -5.27
CA VAL A 302 8.79 11.44 -5.83
C VAL A 302 7.80 12.18 -4.92
N PHE A 303 6.88 11.46 -4.29
CA PHE A 303 5.71 12.05 -3.63
C PHE A 303 5.81 12.13 -2.11
N ARG A 304 6.70 11.41 -1.46
CA ARG A 304 6.92 11.56 -0.02
C ARG A 304 7.58 12.91 0.32
N GLU A 305 7.37 13.42 1.51
CA GLU A 305 8.06 14.62 2.01
C GLU A 305 9.57 14.37 2.16
N GLY A 306 9.95 13.17 2.57
CA GLY A 306 11.34 12.72 2.75
C GLY A 306 11.43 11.56 3.71
N ILE A 307 12.45 10.70 3.59
CA ILE A 307 12.61 9.47 4.39
C ILE A 307 12.57 9.76 5.89
N MET A 308 13.20 10.84 6.33
CA MET A 308 13.28 11.19 7.75
C MET A 308 12.02 11.88 8.28
N THR A 309 11.26 12.53 7.41
CA THR A 309 10.05 13.29 7.78
C THR A 309 8.78 12.51 7.51
N SER A 310 8.68 11.86 6.34
CA SER A 310 7.57 10.99 5.96
C SER A 310 7.98 10.03 4.85
N ASN A 311 7.55 8.77 4.96
CA ASN A 311 7.80 7.76 3.93
C ASN A 311 6.61 7.59 2.96
N GLN A 312 5.45 8.22 3.24
CA GLN A 312 4.20 8.03 2.52
C GLN A 312 3.74 9.33 1.85
N ALA A 313 2.86 9.21 0.85
CA ALA A 313 2.42 10.33 0.01
C ALA A 313 1.63 11.41 0.76
N THR A 314 0.84 11.03 1.78
CA THR A 314 0.14 11.98 2.66
C THR A 314 1.09 12.99 3.31
N GLY A 315 2.36 12.63 3.51
CA GLY A 315 3.37 13.55 4.04
C GLY A 315 3.55 14.80 3.20
N ARG A 316 3.51 14.66 1.88
CA ARG A 316 3.57 15.80 0.95
C ARG A 316 2.34 16.69 1.06
N TRP A 317 1.14 16.09 1.10
CA TRP A 317 -0.09 16.85 1.28
C TRP A 317 -0.07 17.65 2.60
N LEU A 318 0.35 17.02 3.72
CA LEU A 318 0.49 17.71 5.01
C LEU A 318 1.50 18.86 4.96
N ALA A 319 2.62 18.70 4.26
CA ALA A 319 3.62 19.75 4.10
C ALA A 319 3.08 20.95 3.31
N GLU A 320 2.26 20.69 2.30
CA GLU A 320 1.71 21.70 1.40
C GLU A 320 0.47 22.42 1.99
N ASN A 321 -0.28 21.76 2.87
CA ASN A 321 -1.54 22.24 3.45
C ASN A 321 -1.46 22.47 4.97
N LYS A 322 -0.32 22.97 5.44
CA LYS A 322 -0.05 23.12 6.88
C LYS A 322 -1.12 23.85 7.67
N ASN A 323 -1.72 24.90 7.06
CA ASN A 323 -2.76 25.71 7.72
C ASN A 323 -4.04 24.91 8.02
N LEU A 324 -4.32 23.83 7.27
CA LEU A 324 -5.50 22.99 7.47
C LEU A 324 -5.41 22.05 8.69
N TRP A 325 -4.22 21.92 9.31
CA TRP A 325 -4.07 20.96 10.40
C TRP A 325 -3.22 21.46 11.60
N ASN A 326 -2.39 22.50 11.42
CA ASN A 326 -1.43 22.92 12.45
C ASN A 326 -1.99 23.87 13.51
N GLY A 327 -3.24 24.32 13.36
CA GLY A 327 -3.92 25.28 14.25
C GLY A 327 -4.07 26.69 13.67
N LYS A 328 -3.58 26.94 12.45
CA LYS A 328 -3.76 28.25 11.81
C LYS A 328 -5.22 28.43 11.35
N THR A 329 -5.74 27.56 10.51
CA THR A 329 -7.16 27.52 10.12
C THR A 329 -7.88 26.47 10.95
N TYR A 330 -7.39 25.24 10.89
CA TYR A 330 -7.87 24.12 11.70
C TYR A 330 -6.74 23.47 12.47
N LYS A 331 -7.09 22.83 13.61
CA LYS A 331 -6.22 22.02 14.41
C LYS A 331 -6.65 20.56 14.31
N ALA A 332 -5.87 19.76 13.60
CA ALA A 332 -6.12 18.32 13.57
C ALA A 332 -5.94 17.74 14.99
N VAL A 333 -6.98 17.11 15.51
CA VAL A 333 -6.99 16.45 16.82
C VAL A 333 -6.90 14.95 16.71
N ALA A 334 -7.26 14.39 15.54
CA ALA A 334 -7.10 13.00 15.20
C ALA A 334 -7.03 12.83 13.67
N GLY A 335 -6.55 11.66 13.24
CA GLY A 335 -6.61 11.15 11.88
C GLY A 335 -7.25 9.78 11.81
N VAL A 336 -7.86 9.47 10.66
CA VAL A 336 -8.43 8.16 10.33
C VAL A 336 -7.99 7.81 8.92
N SER A 337 -7.11 6.81 8.76
CA SER A 337 -6.66 6.35 7.46
C SER A 337 -7.40 5.10 7.03
N VAL A 338 -7.98 5.15 5.84
CA VAL A 338 -8.87 4.14 5.29
C VAL A 338 -8.21 3.50 4.08
N GLU A 339 -7.75 2.26 4.22
CA GLU A 339 -6.99 1.54 3.18
C GLU A 339 -7.31 0.05 3.21
N HIS A 340 -7.21 -0.64 2.07
CA HIS A 340 -7.19 -2.08 1.94
C HIS A 340 -8.40 -2.81 2.56
N LEU A 341 -9.60 -2.41 2.13
CA LEU A 341 -10.85 -2.92 2.67
C LEU A 341 -11.28 -4.24 2.01
N GLY A 342 -12.00 -5.07 2.76
CA GLY A 342 -12.64 -6.28 2.24
C GLY A 342 -11.69 -7.42 1.87
N CYS A 343 -10.48 -7.48 2.44
CA CYS A 343 -9.48 -8.49 2.11
C CYS A 343 -9.77 -9.84 2.80
N THR A 344 -9.82 -10.93 2.04
CA THR A 344 -9.85 -12.30 2.57
C THR A 344 -8.46 -12.89 2.70
N GLU A 345 -8.29 -13.81 3.63
CA GLU A 345 -6.99 -14.46 3.85
C GLU A 345 -6.71 -15.55 2.81
N TRP A 346 -5.52 -15.49 2.23
CA TRP A 346 -4.94 -16.52 1.37
C TRP A 346 -3.58 -16.92 1.91
N LYS A 347 -3.25 -18.19 1.83
CA LYS A 347 -2.00 -18.75 2.35
C LYS A 347 -1.36 -19.70 1.39
N ASP A 348 -0.04 -19.75 1.45
CA ASP A 348 0.74 -20.83 0.85
C ASP A 348 0.65 -22.06 1.74
N VAL A 349 -0.07 -23.09 1.28
CA VAL A 349 -0.21 -24.39 1.96
C VAL A 349 0.45 -25.44 1.09
N ASN A 350 1.62 -25.93 1.51
CA ASN A 350 2.41 -26.93 0.78
C ASN A 350 2.71 -26.54 -0.69
N GLY A 351 3.01 -25.27 -0.92
CA GLY A 351 3.33 -24.76 -2.25
C GLY A 351 2.11 -24.42 -3.13
N VAL A 352 0.91 -24.49 -2.56
CA VAL A 352 -0.35 -24.08 -3.23
C VAL A 352 -0.93 -22.88 -2.53
N TYR A 353 -1.14 -21.80 -3.29
CA TYR A 353 -1.77 -20.57 -2.78
C TYR A 353 -3.27 -20.78 -2.65
N THR A 354 -3.76 -20.85 -1.43
CA THR A 354 -5.10 -21.35 -1.11
C THR A 354 -5.88 -20.33 -0.29
N LYS A 355 -7.16 -20.13 -0.64
CA LYS A 355 -8.11 -19.35 0.17
C LYS A 355 -8.38 -20.07 1.48
N THR A 356 -8.34 -19.34 2.58
CA THR A 356 -8.80 -19.83 3.88
C THR A 356 -10.27 -19.46 4.12
N ASN A 357 -10.82 -19.85 5.27
CA ASN A 357 -12.17 -19.46 5.67
C ASN A 357 -12.18 -18.11 6.42
N ASP A 358 -11.01 -17.49 6.62
CA ASP A 358 -10.85 -16.29 7.42
C ASP A 358 -10.76 -15.03 6.54
N ILE A 359 -11.03 -13.89 7.15
CA ILE A 359 -10.61 -12.60 6.63
C ILE A 359 -9.12 -12.41 6.87
N ASP A 360 -8.45 -11.59 6.06
CA ASP A 360 -7.05 -11.27 6.32
C ASP A 360 -6.91 -10.43 7.60
N THR A 361 -5.73 -10.51 8.22
CA THR A 361 -5.51 -9.83 9.49
C THR A 361 -5.50 -8.31 9.31
N GLU A 362 -6.44 -7.64 9.94
CA GLU A 362 -6.47 -6.18 10.02
C GLU A 362 -5.37 -5.69 10.95
N LEU A 363 -4.42 -4.93 10.43
CA LEU A 363 -3.40 -4.24 11.20
C LEU A 363 -3.84 -2.80 11.40
N VAL A 364 -4.04 -2.40 12.63
CA VAL A 364 -4.56 -1.07 12.95
C VAL A 364 -3.56 -0.32 13.80
N TYR A 365 -2.89 0.64 13.20
CA TYR A 365 -2.01 1.54 13.94
C TYR A 365 -2.83 2.54 14.74
N THR A 366 -2.54 2.64 16.04
CA THR A 366 -3.20 3.59 16.94
C THR A 366 -2.17 4.54 17.55
N GLY A 367 -2.43 5.83 17.45
CA GLY A 367 -1.53 6.88 17.92
C GLY A 367 -1.34 6.92 19.44
N ASN A 368 -2.28 6.35 20.19
CA ASN A 368 -2.21 6.22 21.65
C ASN A 368 -3.23 5.19 22.18
N LYS A 369 -3.17 4.89 23.48
CA LYS A 369 -4.07 3.94 24.15
C LYS A 369 -5.55 4.36 24.17
N ASN A 370 -5.87 5.64 24.07
CA ASN A 370 -7.26 6.10 24.05
C ASN A 370 -7.90 5.82 22.68
N LEU A 371 -7.15 6.04 21.61
CA LEU A 371 -7.59 5.69 20.26
C LEU A 371 -7.70 4.17 20.07
N ASP A 372 -6.84 3.41 20.73
CA ASP A 372 -6.95 1.96 20.79
C ASP A 372 -8.30 1.52 21.37
N LYS A 373 -8.69 2.09 22.52
CA LYS A 373 -10.01 1.85 23.13
C LYS A 373 -11.16 2.29 22.24
N ILE A 374 -11.03 3.42 21.54
CA ILE A 374 -12.04 3.92 20.59
C ILE A 374 -12.21 2.92 19.45
N TYR A 375 -11.11 2.38 18.91
CA TYR A 375 -11.19 1.39 17.84
C TYR A 375 -11.89 0.09 18.31
N TYR A 376 -11.53 -0.43 19.48
CA TYR A 376 -12.20 -1.64 20.01
C TYR A 376 -13.68 -1.40 20.33
N GLU A 377 -14.05 -0.22 20.79
CA GLU A 377 -15.47 0.13 20.94
C GLU A 377 -16.17 0.20 19.58
N ALA A 378 -15.49 0.70 18.55
CA ALA A 378 -16.06 0.82 17.21
C ALA A 378 -16.32 -0.52 16.51
N ILE A 379 -15.56 -1.57 16.85
CA ILE A 379 -15.67 -2.90 16.22
C ILE A 379 -16.51 -3.91 17.02
N LYS A 380 -16.98 -3.55 18.22
CA LYS A 380 -17.58 -4.51 19.17
C LYS A 380 -18.77 -5.30 18.61
N ASP A 381 -19.54 -4.70 17.69
CA ASP A 381 -20.74 -5.28 17.10
C ASP A 381 -20.49 -5.89 15.70
N ARG A 382 -19.23 -5.93 15.23
CA ARG A 382 -18.86 -6.56 13.96
C ARG A 382 -18.93 -8.07 14.04
N LYS A 383 -19.32 -8.70 12.94
CA LYS A 383 -19.33 -10.15 12.78
C LYS A 383 -17.97 -10.69 12.32
N ASN A 384 -17.35 -9.97 11.37
CA ASN A 384 -16.07 -10.34 10.81
C ASN A 384 -14.95 -9.53 11.50
N VAL A 385 -14.31 -10.12 12.50
CA VAL A 385 -13.23 -9.47 13.25
C VAL A 385 -12.03 -10.38 13.36
N ARG A 386 -10.93 -9.93 12.79
CA ARG A 386 -9.61 -10.52 12.95
C ARG A 386 -8.60 -9.39 12.89
N THR A 387 -8.41 -8.74 14.04
CA THR A 387 -7.73 -7.46 14.10
C THR A 387 -6.61 -7.46 15.15
N THR A 388 -5.54 -6.74 14.84
CA THR A 388 -4.46 -6.46 15.76
C THR A 388 -4.18 -4.98 15.79
N THR A 389 -4.26 -4.37 16.96
CA THR A 389 -3.83 -2.99 17.10
C THR A 389 -2.34 -2.90 17.40
N LEU A 390 -1.71 -1.96 16.70
CA LEU A 390 -0.29 -1.70 16.73
C LEU A 390 -0.03 -0.28 17.21
N ARG A 391 1.07 -0.09 17.93
CA ARG A 391 1.50 1.25 18.28
C ARG A 391 2.02 1.96 17.03
N ALA A 392 1.40 3.08 16.69
CA ALA A 392 1.93 3.95 15.64
C ALA A 392 3.30 4.49 16.04
N HIS A 393 4.25 4.45 15.13
CA HIS A 393 5.58 5.02 15.31
C HIS A 393 6.25 5.29 13.94
N ASN A 394 7.34 6.05 13.97
CA ASN A 394 7.88 6.63 12.74
C ASN A 394 8.61 5.67 11.80
N THR A 395 9.09 4.51 12.27
CA THR A 395 9.96 3.63 11.49
C THR A 395 9.25 2.44 10.86
N MET A 396 8.36 1.78 11.59
CA MET A 396 7.67 0.57 11.16
C MET A 396 6.15 0.80 11.14
N HIS A 397 5.72 1.88 10.53
CA HIS A 397 4.34 2.21 10.28
C HIS A 397 4.12 2.20 8.77
N PHE A 398 3.36 1.24 8.29
CA PHE A 398 2.97 1.13 6.89
C PHE A 398 1.71 1.95 6.61
N GLY A 399 1.45 2.26 5.34
CA GLY A 399 0.26 2.96 4.88
C GLY A 399 0.27 4.47 5.14
N GLU A 400 -0.75 5.14 4.64
CA GLU A 400 -0.87 6.59 4.57
C GLU A 400 -1.18 7.25 5.93
N GLY A 401 -1.41 6.48 6.99
CA GLY A 401 -1.49 6.97 8.38
C GLY A 401 -0.15 7.40 8.95
N GLN A 402 0.97 6.84 8.50
CA GLN A 402 2.30 7.12 9.04
C GLN A 402 2.65 8.62 9.08
N PRO A 403 2.37 9.43 8.04
CA PRO A 403 2.68 10.86 8.09
C PRO A 403 1.92 11.63 9.17
N LEU A 404 0.69 11.21 9.49
CA LEU A 404 -0.08 11.80 10.59
C LEU A 404 0.65 11.61 11.92
N SER A 405 1.08 10.38 12.19
CA SER A 405 1.89 10.04 13.37
C SER A 405 3.16 10.88 13.45
N LYS A 406 3.89 11.01 12.34
CA LYS A 406 5.12 11.83 12.28
C LYS A 406 4.89 13.31 12.52
N LYS A 407 3.72 13.82 12.20
CA LYS A 407 3.31 15.20 12.54
C LYS A 407 2.64 15.31 13.90
N HIS A 408 2.71 14.27 14.73
CA HIS A 408 2.11 14.21 16.06
C HIS A 408 0.58 14.38 16.08
N ILE A 409 -0.08 14.01 14.99
CA ILE A 409 -1.53 13.87 14.91
C ILE A 409 -1.84 12.43 15.32
N PRO A 410 -2.54 12.20 16.44
CA PRO A 410 -2.89 10.84 16.84
C PRO A 410 -3.89 10.26 15.85
N GLU A 411 -3.70 9.00 15.42
CA GLU A 411 -4.47 8.40 14.35
C GLU A 411 -5.00 7.00 14.69
N ILE A 412 -6.01 6.58 13.94
CA ILE A 412 -6.43 5.20 13.74
C ILE A 412 -6.22 4.91 12.25
N ALA A 413 -5.31 4.02 11.92
CA ALA A 413 -4.96 3.72 10.53
C ALA A 413 -5.01 2.21 10.28
N LEU A 414 -5.92 1.78 9.42
CA LEU A 414 -6.01 0.40 8.98
C LEU A 414 -5.01 0.16 7.84
N VAL A 415 -4.28 -0.94 7.94
CA VAL A 415 -3.47 -1.48 6.84
C VAL A 415 -3.63 -2.99 6.86
N THR A 416 -4.46 -3.53 5.98
CA THR A 416 -4.48 -4.96 5.70
C THR A 416 -3.43 -5.23 4.63
N ALA A 417 -2.61 -6.26 4.81
CA ALA A 417 -1.47 -6.51 3.92
C ALA A 417 -1.41 -7.96 3.43
N PRO A 418 -2.43 -8.44 2.68
CA PRO A 418 -2.42 -9.77 2.11
C PRO A 418 -1.29 -9.92 1.09
N ASP A 419 -0.87 -11.16 0.82
CA ASP A 419 0.20 -11.45 -0.12
C ASP A 419 -0.09 -10.96 -1.56
N TYR A 420 -1.36 -10.85 -1.93
CA TYR A 420 -1.80 -10.30 -3.23
C TYR A 420 -1.93 -8.77 -3.27
N LEU A 421 -1.69 -8.08 -2.16
CA LEU A 421 -1.91 -6.62 -2.06
C LEU A 421 -1.25 -5.85 -3.22
N CYS A 422 0.02 -6.15 -3.48
CA CYS A 422 0.81 -5.45 -4.49
C CYS A 422 0.96 -6.26 -5.78
N SER A 423 -0.03 -7.07 -6.17
CA SER A 423 0.01 -7.85 -7.41
C SER A 423 -1.06 -7.39 -8.39
N VAL A 424 -0.69 -7.30 -9.66
CA VAL A 424 -1.63 -7.16 -10.77
C VAL A 424 -2.20 -8.54 -11.07
N ASP A 425 -3.52 -8.63 -11.18
CA ASP A 425 -4.18 -9.88 -11.57
C ASP A 425 -3.97 -10.13 -13.08
N PRO A 426 -3.27 -11.20 -13.46
CA PRO A 426 -3.01 -11.49 -14.87
C PRO A 426 -4.29 -11.85 -15.65
N THR A 427 -5.38 -12.19 -14.96
CA THR A 427 -6.69 -12.49 -15.61
C THR A 427 -7.49 -11.23 -15.91
N GLY A 428 -7.09 -10.07 -15.38
CA GLY A 428 -7.82 -8.81 -15.50
C GLY A 428 -9.06 -8.71 -14.61
N ASN A 429 -9.27 -9.67 -13.70
CA ASN A 429 -10.39 -9.66 -12.74
C ASN A 429 -10.09 -8.88 -11.46
N GLU A 430 -8.93 -8.18 -11.40
CA GLU A 430 -8.55 -7.31 -10.27
C GLU A 430 -8.53 -8.02 -8.91
N HIS A 431 -8.32 -9.35 -8.90
CA HIS A 431 -8.39 -10.20 -7.70
C HIS A 431 -9.74 -10.18 -6.96
N MET A 432 -10.85 -9.93 -7.64
CA MET A 432 -12.18 -9.86 -7.02
C MET A 432 -12.64 -11.18 -6.38
N ASP A 433 -12.02 -12.32 -6.70
CA ASP A 433 -12.18 -13.60 -6.01
C ASP A 433 -11.70 -13.57 -4.54
N LYS A 434 -10.90 -12.55 -4.19
CA LYS A 434 -10.31 -12.33 -2.86
C LYS A 434 -11.06 -11.25 -2.06
N PHE A 435 -12.08 -10.64 -2.67
CA PHE A 435 -12.88 -9.57 -2.07
C PHE A 435 -14.05 -10.10 -1.23
N ASN A 436 -14.33 -9.42 -0.13
CA ASN A 436 -15.48 -9.66 0.73
C ASN A 436 -16.24 -8.35 0.97
N LEU A 437 -17.38 -8.21 0.35
CA LEU A 437 -18.24 -7.02 0.43
C LEU A 437 -18.79 -6.79 1.84
N ASP A 438 -19.19 -7.85 2.54
CA ASP A 438 -19.73 -7.74 3.90
C ASP A 438 -18.67 -7.19 4.86
N LEU A 439 -17.44 -7.69 4.74
CA LEU A 439 -16.30 -7.18 5.51
C LEU A 439 -16.03 -5.70 5.21
N MET A 440 -15.94 -5.33 3.92
CA MET A 440 -15.73 -3.93 3.53
C MET A 440 -16.82 -3.01 4.11
N TYR A 441 -18.08 -3.44 4.06
CA TYR A 441 -19.19 -2.68 4.58
C TYR A 441 -19.11 -2.51 6.11
N GLU A 442 -18.74 -3.57 6.84
CA GLU A 442 -18.49 -3.50 8.29
C GLU A 442 -17.32 -2.58 8.63
N GLN A 443 -16.26 -2.57 7.81
CA GLN A 443 -15.11 -1.67 7.99
C GLN A 443 -15.50 -0.20 7.75
N ILE A 444 -16.33 0.10 6.76
CA ILE A 444 -16.88 1.45 6.54
C ILE A 444 -17.66 1.92 7.77
N GLN A 445 -18.52 1.07 8.30
CA GLN A 445 -19.26 1.36 9.54
C GLN A 445 -18.32 1.58 10.73
N THR A 446 -17.26 0.79 10.83
CA THR A 446 -16.24 0.95 11.87
C THR A 446 -15.59 2.32 11.81
N PHE A 447 -15.21 2.80 10.62
CA PHE A 447 -14.60 4.13 10.49
C PHE A 447 -15.57 5.27 10.80
N ILE A 448 -16.83 5.15 10.42
CA ILE A 448 -17.87 6.10 10.83
C ILE A 448 -17.98 6.12 12.36
N ASN A 449 -18.02 4.96 13.02
CA ASN A 449 -18.03 4.85 14.46
C ASN A 449 -16.78 5.48 15.11
N CYS A 450 -15.60 5.23 14.58
CA CYS A 450 -14.37 5.85 15.06
C CYS A 450 -14.45 7.38 15.03
N VAL A 451 -14.89 7.95 13.89
CA VAL A 451 -15.05 9.40 13.75
C VAL A 451 -16.08 9.95 14.74
N ASN A 452 -17.25 9.30 14.88
CA ASN A 452 -18.29 9.71 15.82
C ASN A 452 -17.82 9.64 17.29
N LEU A 453 -17.11 8.57 17.65
CA LEU A 453 -16.54 8.41 19.00
C LEU A 453 -15.47 9.45 19.29
N ILE A 454 -14.60 9.76 18.32
CA ILE A 454 -13.60 10.81 18.41
C ILE A 454 -14.28 12.18 18.57
N ASP A 455 -15.32 12.48 17.79
CA ASP A 455 -16.05 13.75 17.82
C ASP A 455 -16.77 13.97 19.15
N GLY A 456 -17.24 12.90 19.79
CA GLY A 456 -17.86 12.92 21.10
C GLY A 456 -16.90 13.17 22.29
N LYS A 457 -15.57 13.15 22.06
CA LYS A 457 -14.56 13.30 23.12
C LYS A 457 -13.86 14.65 23.06
N THR A 458 -13.46 15.15 24.22
CA THR A 458 -12.58 16.32 24.31
C THR A 458 -11.17 15.97 23.78
N ARG A 459 -10.42 16.98 23.37
CA ARG A 459 -9.01 16.80 22.93
C ARG A 459 -8.14 16.14 24.02
N LYS A 460 -8.43 16.39 25.31
CA LYS A 460 -7.74 15.75 26.42
C LYS A 460 -8.02 14.26 26.49
N GLU A 461 -9.26 13.84 26.25
CA GLU A 461 -9.67 12.42 26.22
C GLU A 461 -9.15 11.69 24.97
N ILE A 462 -9.09 12.37 23.81
CA ILE A 462 -8.45 11.80 22.60
C ILE A 462 -6.95 11.56 22.90
N GLY A 463 -6.31 12.50 23.57
CA GLY A 463 -4.90 12.42 23.93
C GLY A 463 -3.96 12.89 22.83
N LYS A 464 -2.66 12.85 23.11
CA LYS A 464 -1.59 13.19 22.16
C LYS A 464 -1.05 11.93 21.49
N SER A 465 -0.49 12.07 20.29
CA SER A 465 0.28 11.00 19.66
C SER A 465 1.44 10.59 20.56
N GLN A 466 1.64 9.30 20.72
CA GLN A 466 2.78 8.77 21.46
C GLN A 466 4.05 9.00 20.63
N GLY A 467 5.13 9.42 21.30
CA GLY A 467 6.42 9.65 20.68
C GLY A 467 7.05 8.38 20.13
N MET A 468 8.14 8.53 19.37
CA MET A 468 8.91 7.41 18.78
C MET A 468 9.26 6.37 19.85
N SER A 469 9.07 5.11 19.49
CA SER A 469 9.67 3.98 20.16
C SER A 469 10.64 3.33 19.19
N PHE A 470 11.93 3.37 19.51
CA PHE A 470 12.90 2.52 18.84
C PHE A 470 12.61 1.09 19.29
N GLY A 471 12.32 0.17 18.38
CA GLY A 471 11.83 -1.21 18.51
C GLY A 471 12.32 -2.13 19.65
N LEU A 472 13.06 -1.62 20.59
CA LEU A 472 13.38 -2.24 21.87
C LEU A 472 12.46 -1.67 22.97
N GLY A 473 11.16 -1.65 22.68
CA GLY A 473 10.16 -1.03 23.49
C GLY A 473 10.15 -1.52 24.93
N ARG A 474 10.55 -0.69 25.85
CA ARG A 474 10.03 -0.78 27.21
C ARG A 474 8.56 -0.37 27.16
N LEU A 475 7.74 -1.39 27.27
CA LEU A 475 6.35 -1.27 27.67
C LEU A 475 6.31 -0.54 29.03
N LYS A 476 5.84 0.67 29.06
CA LYS A 476 5.21 1.29 30.24
C LYS A 476 3.93 1.98 29.81
#